data_638c68ab3d9f6b902acd42517a236cb2
#
_entry.id   638c68ab3d9f6b902acd42517a236cb2
#
_cell.length_a   1.000
_cell.length_b   1.000
_cell.length_c   1.000
_cell.angle_alpha   90.00
_cell.angle_beta   90.00
_cell.angle_gamma   90.00
#
_symmetry.space_group_name_H-M   'P 1'
#
loop_
_entity.id
_entity.type
_entity.pdbx_description
1 polymer ?
#
loop_
_entity_poly.entity_id
_entity_poly.type
_entity_poly.pdbx_seq_one_letter_code
_entity_poly.pdbx_strand_id
1 'polypeptide(L)'
;IVLATVGADAHVNGINTIREAFQDAGYEIIFLRGMNLPETVAEVAAEAKANAIGVSNLLGLGVTLFPRVGKRLEELGLRDKTIVWAGGRIAEKEEEHAYYEKKIAEEGTGFMGVDAFFGPESTPEQCVTKITELIEAKEKELAEKEENK
;
A
#
# COMPACT_ATOMS: atom_id res chain seq x y z
N ILE A 1 3.70 8.22 6.39
CA ILE A 1 3.51 6.91 5.74
C ILE A 1 3.41 5.83 6.81
N VAL A 2 2.41 4.97 6.70
CA VAL A 2 2.25 3.78 7.54
C VAL A 2 2.69 2.55 6.74
N LEU A 3 3.57 1.73 7.32
CA LEU A 3 4.03 0.48 6.71
C LEU A 3 3.70 -0.69 7.63
N ALA A 4 3.14 -1.75 7.06
CA ALA A 4 2.75 -2.94 7.83
C ALA A 4 2.73 -4.20 6.97
N THR A 5 3.01 -5.35 7.60
CA THR A 5 2.67 -6.65 7.06
C THR A 5 1.29 -7.03 7.58
N VAL A 6 0.38 -7.41 6.70
CA VAL A 6 -1.02 -7.69 7.06
C VAL A 6 -1.31 -9.19 7.14
N GLY A 7 -2.33 -9.53 7.91
CA GLY A 7 -2.70 -10.92 8.19
C GLY A 7 -1.77 -11.57 9.20
N ALA A 8 -1.76 -12.88 9.23
CA ALA A 8 -0.93 -13.67 10.16
C ALA A 8 0.53 -13.80 9.69
N ASP A 9 1.00 -12.86 8.89
CA ASP A 9 2.33 -12.88 8.29
C ASP A 9 3.33 -12.10 9.15
N ALA A 10 4.43 -12.73 9.52
CA ALA A 10 5.49 -12.13 10.33
C ALA A 10 6.75 -11.78 9.50
N HIS A 11 6.69 -11.87 8.17
CA HIS A 11 7.83 -11.58 7.31
C HIS A 11 8.03 -10.07 7.18
N VAL A 12 9.04 -9.52 7.85
CA VAL A 12 9.27 -8.06 7.89
C VAL A 12 10.54 -7.60 7.17
N ASN A 13 11.39 -8.52 6.68
CA ASN A 13 12.66 -8.13 6.07
C ASN A 13 12.49 -7.25 4.83
N GLY A 14 11.59 -7.63 3.93
CA GLY A 14 11.33 -6.87 2.71
C GLY A 14 10.76 -5.48 3.00
N ILE A 15 9.75 -5.42 3.86
CA ILE A 15 9.12 -4.15 4.22
C ILE A 15 10.08 -3.26 5.04
N ASN A 16 10.99 -3.86 5.78
CA ASN A 16 12.00 -3.12 6.52
C ASN A 16 12.97 -2.38 5.57
N THR A 17 13.35 -3.02 4.46
CA THR A 17 14.16 -2.39 3.42
C THR A 17 13.43 -1.22 2.77
N ILE A 18 12.14 -1.37 2.53
CA ILE A 18 11.27 -0.29 2.01
C ILE A 18 11.22 0.87 3.03
N ARG A 19 11.06 0.56 4.31
CA ARG A 19 11.06 1.57 5.37
C ARG A 19 12.33 2.41 5.33
N GLU A 20 13.49 1.76 5.25
CA GLU A 20 14.77 2.46 5.20
C GLU A 20 14.86 3.41 4.01
N ALA A 21 14.43 2.94 2.82
CA ALA A 21 14.45 3.75 1.61
C ALA A 21 13.57 5.00 1.73
N PHE A 22 12.37 4.87 2.30
CA PHE A 22 11.48 6.02 2.52
C PHE A 22 12.03 6.97 3.57
N GLN A 23 12.62 6.46 4.65
CA GLN A 23 13.24 7.30 5.68
C GLN A 23 14.42 8.10 5.10
N ASP A 24 15.25 7.46 4.27
CA ASP A 24 16.36 8.11 3.58
C ASP A 24 15.88 9.21 2.63
N ALA A 25 14.68 9.07 2.07
CA ALA A 25 14.06 10.06 1.21
C ALA A 25 13.38 11.21 1.99
N GLY A 26 13.41 11.18 3.33
CA GLY A 26 12.85 12.23 4.18
C GLY A 26 11.44 12.01 4.70
N TYR A 27 10.85 10.85 4.48
CA TYR A 27 9.50 10.54 4.98
C TYR A 27 9.51 10.15 6.45
N GLU A 28 8.47 10.56 7.17
CA GLU A 28 8.18 10.05 8.50
C GLU A 28 7.44 8.73 8.36
N ILE A 29 7.90 7.69 9.04
CA ILE A 29 7.34 6.34 8.92
C ILE A 29 6.79 5.86 10.26
N ILE A 30 5.55 5.36 10.22
CA ILE A 30 4.97 4.58 11.30
C ILE A 30 5.06 3.12 10.85
N PHE A 31 5.90 2.35 11.51
CA PHE A 31 6.18 0.96 11.14
C PHE A 31 5.49 0.01 12.11
N LEU A 32 4.43 -0.65 11.64
CA LEU A 32 3.61 -1.55 12.47
C LEU A 32 4.13 -3.00 12.48
N ARG A 33 5.19 -3.27 11.74
CA ARG A 33 5.81 -4.60 11.65
C ARG A 33 4.86 -5.64 11.06
N GLY A 34 4.86 -6.86 11.60
CA GLY A 34 4.08 -7.98 11.08
C GLY A 34 2.79 -8.24 11.83
N MET A 35 1.97 -9.13 11.27
CA MET A 35 0.78 -9.68 11.91
C MET A 35 -0.32 -8.65 12.22
N ASN A 36 -0.55 -7.72 11.30
CA ASN A 36 -1.57 -6.68 11.47
C ASN A 36 -2.87 -7.02 10.76
N LEU A 37 -4.00 -6.64 11.35
CA LEU A 37 -5.27 -6.64 10.63
C LEU A 37 -5.28 -5.48 9.64
N PRO A 38 -5.76 -5.67 8.41
CA PRO A 38 -5.85 -4.59 7.42
C PRO A 38 -6.63 -3.37 7.95
N GLU A 39 -7.70 -3.60 8.68
CA GLU A 39 -8.54 -2.55 9.27
C GLU A 39 -7.76 -1.72 10.28
N THR A 40 -6.92 -2.36 11.09
CA THR A 40 -6.07 -1.67 12.08
C THR A 40 -5.08 -0.75 11.39
N VAL A 41 -4.48 -1.20 10.28
CA VAL A 41 -3.54 -0.38 9.51
C VAL A 41 -4.22 0.89 9.01
N ALA A 42 -5.43 0.76 8.47
CA ALA A 42 -6.22 1.91 8.01
C ALA A 42 -6.56 2.87 9.15
N GLU A 43 -6.95 2.33 10.31
CA GLU A 43 -7.29 3.13 11.49
C GLU A 43 -6.07 3.91 12.03
N VAL A 44 -4.89 3.29 12.07
CA VAL A 44 -3.65 3.96 12.46
C VAL A 44 -3.32 5.09 11.48
N ALA A 45 -3.47 4.85 10.19
CA ALA A 45 -3.22 5.87 9.17
C ALA A 45 -4.19 7.06 9.32
N ALA A 46 -5.46 6.78 9.63
CA ALA A 46 -6.47 7.81 9.85
C ALA A 46 -6.10 8.68 11.06
N GLU A 47 -5.73 8.04 12.17
CA GLU A 47 -5.34 8.73 13.40
C GLU A 47 -4.09 9.59 13.20
N ALA A 48 -3.11 9.07 12.48
CA ALA A 48 -1.86 9.76 12.19
C ALA A 48 -1.94 10.76 11.04
N LYS A 49 -3.07 10.82 10.33
CA LYS A 49 -3.26 11.64 9.12
C LYS A 49 -2.20 11.34 8.06
N ALA A 50 -1.93 10.06 7.84
CA ALA A 50 -0.90 9.61 6.91
C ALA A 50 -1.26 9.93 5.46
N ASN A 51 -0.27 10.26 4.66
CA ASN A 51 -0.43 10.48 3.21
C ASN A 51 -0.57 9.17 2.44
N ALA A 52 0.03 8.11 2.95
CA ALA A 52 0.09 6.83 2.24
C ALA A 52 0.24 5.65 3.20
N ILE A 53 -0.19 4.49 2.72
CA ILE A 53 -0.09 3.21 3.41
C ILE A 53 0.58 2.19 2.48
N GLY A 54 1.61 1.52 2.97
CA GLY A 54 2.22 0.38 2.28
C GLY A 54 1.97 -0.90 3.07
N VAL A 55 1.43 -1.91 2.41
CA VAL A 55 1.14 -3.20 3.02
C VAL A 55 1.80 -4.35 2.26
N SER A 56 2.17 -5.40 2.98
CA SER A 56 2.82 -6.57 2.42
C SER A 56 2.19 -7.85 2.97
N ASN A 57 2.17 -8.89 2.16
CA ASN A 57 1.84 -10.25 2.59
C ASN A 57 2.58 -11.25 1.71
N LEU A 58 3.42 -12.09 2.30
CA LEU A 58 4.20 -13.11 1.59
C LEU A 58 3.57 -14.51 1.63
N LEU A 59 2.44 -14.66 2.33
CA LEU A 59 1.75 -15.95 2.46
C LEU A 59 0.72 -16.22 1.35
N GLY A 60 0.63 -15.32 0.36
CA GLY A 60 -0.28 -15.50 -0.76
C GLY A 60 -1.73 -15.12 -0.49
N LEU A 61 -1.96 -14.24 0.46
CA LEU A 61 -3.30 -13.79 0.86
C LEU A 61 -3.61 -12.36 0.38
N GLY A 62 -2.77 -11.82 -0.50
CA GLY A 62 -2.90 -10.42 -0.95
C GLY A 62 -4.25 -10.08 -1.55
N VAL A 63 -4.78 -10.93 -2.44
CA VAL A 63 -6.06 -10.67 -3.09
C VAL A 63 -7.22 -10.58 -2.09
N THR A 64 -7.09 -11.24 -0.93
CA THR A 64 -8.10 -11.22 0.13
C THR A 64 -7.89 -10.08 1.12
N LEU A 65 -6.63 -9.79 1.47
CA LEU A 65 -6.30 -8.85 2.54
C LEU A 65 -6.16 -7.40 2.06
N PHE A 66 -5.53 -7.18 0.91
CA PHE A 66 -5.26 -5.81 0.45
C PHE A 66 -6.53 -4.98 0.25
N PRO A 67 -7.61 -5.49 -0.35
CA PRO A 67 -8.85 -4.70 -0.51
C PRO A 67 -9.46 -4.22 0.80
N ARG A 68 -9.21 -4.93 1.90
CA ARG A 68 -9.76 -4.58 3.21
C ARG A 68 -9.18 -3.28 3.77
N VAL A 69 -7.94 -2.93 3.40
CA VAL A 69 -7.35 -1.64 3.78
C VAL A 69 -8.13 -0.50 3.15
N GLY A 70 -8.32 -0.56 1.84
CA GLY A 70 -9.07 0.46 1.08
C GLY A 70 -10.52 0.57 1.54
N LYS A 71 -11.16 -0.56 1.79
CA LYS A 71 -12.54 -0.58 2.29
C LYS A 71 -12.68 0.13 3.63
N ARG A 72 -11.75 -0.12 4.55
CA ARG A 72 -11.79 0.56 5.86
C ARG A 72 -11.54 2.07 5.72
N LEU A 73 -10.64 2.47 4.81
CA LEU A 73 -10.44 3.89 4.51
C LEU A 73 -11.70 4.54 3.93
N GLU A 74 -12.45 3.84 3.09
CA GLU A 74 -13.74 4.33 2.57
C GLU A 74 -14.72 4.58 3.71
N GLU A 75 -14.84 3.63 4.64
CA GLU A 75 -15.71 3.76 5.82
C GLU A 75 -15.33 4.97 6.67
N LEU A 76 -14.03 5.30 6.71
CA LEU A 76 -13.52 6.45 7.47
C LEU A 76 -13.54 7.76 6.66
N GLY A 77 -13.99 7.71 5.40
CA GLY A 77 -14.03 8.89 4.54
C GLY A 77 -12.66 9.35 4.02
N LEU A 78 -11.67 8.47 4.02
CA LEU A 78 -10.28 8.83 3.72
C LEU A 78 -9.69 8.15 2.49
N ARG A 79 -10.44 7.25 1.82
CA ARG A 79 -9.87 6.51 0.68
C ARG A 79 -9.36 7.45 -0.43
N ASP A 80 -10.12 8.50 -0.72
CA ASP A 80 -9.78 9.47 -1.77
C ASP A 80 -8.57 10.34 -1.41
N LYS A 81 -8.18 10.37 -0.16
CA LYS A 81 -7.10 11.24 0.35
C LYS A 81 -5.81 10.49 0.66
N THR A 82 -5.84 9.15 0.61
CA THR A 82 -4.73 8.31 1.04
C THR A 82 -4.29 7.41 -0.09
N ILE A 83 -3.00 7.41 -0.40
CA ILE A 83 -2.41 6.47 -1.35
C ILE A 83 -2.22 5.12 -0.65
N VAL A 84 -2.60 4.04 -1.31
CA VAL A 84 -2.40 2.68 -0.80
C VAL A 84 -1.59 1.88 -1.81
N TRP A 85 -0.51 1.26 -1.36
CA TRP A 85 0.22 0.34 -2.23
C TRP A 85 0.47 -0.99 -1.52
N ALA A 86 0.76 -2.01 -2.30
CA ALA A 86 0.96 -3.35 -1.79
C ALA A 86 2.18 -4.01 -2.40
N GLY A 87 2.72 -5.00 -1.72
CA GLY A 87 3.80 -5.85 -2.21
C GLY A 87 3.66 -7.26 -1.67
N GLY A 88 4.49 -8.16 -2.18
CA GLY A 88 4.51 -9.55 -1.75
C GLY A 88 3.76 -10.49 -2.70
N ARG A 89 3.02 -11.44 -2.15
CA ARG A 89 2.30 -12.44 -2.93
C ARG A 89 0.80 -12.17 -2.92
N ILE A 90 0.25 -12.12 -4.11
CA ILE A 90 -1.18 -11.88 -4.32
C ILE A 90 -1.99 -13.14 -4.03
N ALA A 91 -1.47 -14.30 -4.43
CA ALA A 91 -2.12 -15.59 -4.21
C ALA A 91 -1.10 -16.65 -3.80
N GLU A 92 -1.58 -17.68 -3.12
CA GLU A 92 -0.75 -18.78 -2.60
C GLU A 92 -0.21 -19.68 -3.73
N LYS A 93 -1.07 -20.03 -4.67
CA LYS A 93 -0.69 -20.89 -5.80
C LYS A 93 0.04 -20.09 -6.86
N GLU A 94 1.13 -20.63 -7.38
CA GLU A 94 1.94 -19.98 -8.42
C GLU A 94 1.11 -19.59 -9.65
N GLU A 95 0.23 -20.46 -10.09
CA GLU A 95 -0.64 -20.22 -11.25
C GLU A 95 -1.60 -19.05 -11.02
N GLU A 96 -2.18 -18.96 -9.83
CA GLU A 96 -3.06 -17.86 -9.47
C GLU A 96 -2.30 -16.56 -9.33
N HIS A 97 -1.10 -16.61 -8.73
CA HIS A 97 -0.24 -15.43 -8.60
C HIS A 97 0.12 -14.89 -9.99
N ALA A 98 0.54 -15.76 -10.91
CA ALA A 98 0.87 -15.38 -12.28
C ALA A 98 -0.34 -14.78 -13.02
N TYR A 99 -1.53 -15.33 -12.81
CA TYR A 99 -2.79 -14.79 -13.35
C TYR A 99 -3.00 -13.34 -12.89
N TYR A 100 -2.82 -13.08 -11.60
CA TYR A 100 -3.02 -11.73 -11.05
C TYR A 100 -1.93 -10.76 -11.49
N GLU A 101 -0.67 -11.20 -11.62
CA GLU A 101 0.39 -10.36 -12.18
C GLU A 101 0.05 -9.91 -13.60
N LYS A 102 -0.45 -10.82 -14.42
CA LYS A 102 -0.91 -10.51 -15.77
C LYS A 102 -2.08 -9.53 -15.74
N LYS A 103 -3.03 -9.73 -14.84
CA LYS A 103 -4.18 -8.85 -14.67
C LYS A 103 -3.75 -7.43 -14.29
N ILE A 104 -2.77 -7.29 -13.42
CA ILE A 104 -2.19 -5.99 -13.06
C ILE A 104 -1.60 -5.30 -14.30
N ALA A 105 -0.85 -6.05 -15.11
CA ALA A 105 -0.22 -5.50 -16.31
C ALA A 105 -1.25 -5.03 -17.35
N GLU A 106 -2.39 -5.72 -17.48
CA GLU A 106 -3.43 -5.42 -18.46
C GLU A 106 -4.47 -4.41 -17.98
N GLU A 107 -4.89 -4.50 -16.72
CA GLU A 107 -6.03 -3.75 -16.18
C GLU A 107 -5.70 -2.83 -15.00
N GLY A 108 -4.48 -2.95 -14.46
CA GLY A 108 -4.10 -2.23 -13.25
C GLY A 108 -4.52 -2.93 -11.97
N THR A 109 -4.37 -2.25 -10.86
CA THR A 109 -4.52 -2.82 -9.50
C THR A 109 -5.90 -2.65 -8.88
N GLY A 110 -6.84 -2.09 -9.61
CA GLY A 110 -8.17 -1.76 -9.08
C GLY A 110 -8.89 -2.93 -8.39
N PHE A 111 -8.70 -4.15 -8.88
CA PHE A 111 -9.32 -5.33 -8.28
C PHE A 111 -8.80 -5.63 -6.86
N MET A 112 -7.63 -5.13 -6.52
CA MET A 112 -7.05 -5.27 -5.18
C MET A 112 -7.31 -4.06 -4.28
N GLY A 113 -7.97 -3.03 -4.79
CA GLY A 113 -8.28 -1.83 -4.04
C GLY A 113 -7.06 -0.99 -3.67
N VAL A 114 -5.95 -1.13 -4.39
CA VAL A 114 -4.72 -0.38 -4.15
C VAL A 114 -4.36 0.47 -5.35
N ASP A 115 -3.50 1.47 -5.16
CA ASP A 115 -3.06 2.39 -6.21
C ASP A 115 -1.81 1.90 -6.94
N ALA A 116 -1.04 1.02 -6.32
CA ALA A 116 0.15 0.43 -6.93
C ALA A 116 0.49 -0.91 -6.28
N PHE A 117 1.19 -1.77 -7.03
CA PHE A 117 1.70 -3.04 -6.54
C PHE A 117 3.16 -3.19 -7.00
N PHE A 118 4.03 -3.63 -6.09
CA PHE A 118 5.44 -3.85 -6.38
C PHE A 118 5.80 -5.31 -6.17
N GLY A 119 6.20 -5.98 -7.24
CA GLY A 119 6.67 -7.35 -7.20
C GLY A 119 8.12 -7.46 -6.72
N PRO A 120 8.66 -8.69 -6.62
CA PRO A 120 10.01 -8.92 -6.11
C PRO A 120 11.12 -8.34 -7.01
N GLU A 121 10.83 -8.05 -8.26
CA GLU A 121 11.77 -7.42 -9.19
C GLU A 121 11.91 -5.90 -9.00
N SER A 122 11.02 -5.29 -8.22
CA SER A 122 11.07 -3.85 -7.97
C SER A 122 12.11 -3.51 -6.91
N THR A 123 12.86 -2.43 -7.13
CA THR A 123 13.80 -1.94 -6.13
C THR A 123 13.10 -1.03 -5.12
N PRO A 124 13.63 -0.88 -3.90
CA PRO A 124 13.08 0.09 -2.94
C PRO A 124 13.05 1.52 -3.49
N GLU A 125 14.06 1.91 -4.27
CA GLU A 125 14.13 3.24 -4.89
C GLU A 125 13.03 3.46 -5.91
N GLN A 126 12.69 2.44 -6.70
CA GLN A 126 11.57 2.50 -7.64
C GLN A 126 10.25 2.70 -6.90
N CYS A 127 10.10 2.02 -5.77
CA CYS A 127 8.91 2.17 -4.92
C CYS A 127 8.81 3.60 -4.40
N VAL A 128 9.90 4.16 -3.85
CA VAL A 128 9.92 5.54 -3.36
C VAL A 128 9.55 6.52 -4.46
N THR A 129 10.15 6.39 -5.64
CA THR A 129 9.88 7.27 -6.79
C THR A 129 8.40 7.24 -7.17
N LYS A 130 7.84 6.06 -7.35
CA LYS A 130 6.44 5.91 -7.78
C LYS A 130 5.47 6.43 -6.72
N ILE A 131 5.68 6.11 -5.48
CA ILE A 131 4.79 6.54 -4.40
C ILE A 131 4.88 8.04 -4.19
N THR A 132 6.08 8.62 -4.29
CA THR A 132 6.25 10.08 -4.23
C THR A 132 5.45 10.77 -5.33
N GLU A 133 5.51 10.28 -6.56
CA GLU A 133 4.71 10.79 -7.68
C GLU A 133 3.22 10.75 -7.38
N LEU A 134 2.74 9.62 -6.83
CA LEU A 134 1.32 9.45 -6.50
C LEU A 134 0.88 10.38 -5.37
N ILE A 135 1.71 10.57 -4.36
CA ILE A 135 1.42 11.48 -3.24
C ILE A 135 1.35 12.92 -3.75
N GLU A 136 2.31 13.35 -4.54
CA GLU A 136 2.34 14.72 -5.10
C GLU A 136 1.13 14.99 -6.00
N ALA A 137 0.77 14.02 -6.85
CA ALA A 137 -0.42 14.14 -7.70
C ALA A 137 -1.70 14.24 -6.86
N LYS A 138 -1.78 13.46 -5.79
CA LYS A 138 -2.93 13.48 -4.89
C LYS A 138 -3.05 14.80 -4.15
N GLU A 139 -1.94 15.33 -3.65
CA GLU A 139 -1.92 16.64 -2.96
C GLU A 139 -2.38 17.75 -3.90
N LYS A 140 -1.93 17.73 -5.14
CA LYS A 140 -2.34 18.69 -6.16
C LYS A 140 -3.85 18.58 -6.44
N GLU A 141 -4.34 17.37 -6.62
CA GLU A 141 -5.77 17.11 -6.84
C GLU A 141 -6.63 17.66 -5.69
N LEU A 142 -6.22 17.39 -4.45
CA LEU A 142 -6.95 17.85 -3.26
C LEU A 142 -6.91 19.37 -3.12
N ALA A 143 -5.79 20.02 -3.43
CA ALA A 143 -5.66 21.48 -3.42
C ALA A 143 -6.58 22.11 -4.47
N GLU A 144 -6.66 21.54 -5.67
CA GLU A 144 -7.56 22.03 -6.74
C GLU A 144 -9.03 21.90 -6.35
N LYS A 145 -9.41 20.84 -5.66
CA LYS A 145 -10.78 20.64 -5.17
C LYS A 145 -11.16 21.68 -4.10
N GLU A 146 -10.21 22.07 -3.25
CA GLU A 146 -10.45 23.10 -2.23
C GLU A 146 -10.63 24.47 -2.88
N GLU A 147 -9.85 24.81 -3.90
CA GLU A 147 -9.97 26.07 -4.63
C GLU A 147 -11.32 26.24 -5.34
N ASN A 148 -11.96 25.12 -5.71
CA ASN A 148 -13.23 25.11 -6.43
C ASN A 148 -14.48 25.01 -5.53
N LYS A 149 -14.30 25.14 -4.23
CA LYS A 149 -15.42 25.12 -3.27
C LYS A 149 -16.02 26.51 -3.04
#